data_816a23e6f42d1f5f5ceea7e4fe052e67
#
_entry.id   816a23e6f42d1f5f5ceea7e4fe052e67
#
_cell.length_a   1.000
_cell.length_b   1.000
_cell.length_c   1.000
_cell.angle_alpha   90.00
_cell.angle_beta   90.00
_cell.angle_gamma   90.00
#
_symmetry.space_group_name_H-M   'P 1'
#
loop_
_entity.id
_entity.type
_entity.pdbx_description
1 polymer ?
#
loop_
_entity_poly.entity_id
_entity_poly.type
_entity_poly.pdbx_seq_one_letter_code
_entity_poly.pdbx_strand_id
1 'polypeptide(L)'
;MSSITIHDKHFVPYLTNGELQKAIKNLAEKVYEDYKDEVPVFIGVLNGVFMFFSDFMKYYPGGCEVAFLQVRSYNGGLQSTGIVYKKMDLTKDVEGRHIILMEDIVDTGNTIESLIEYFKNTHRPKSLKVASLLLKPEVFKKNFPVDYVAKEIPNKFVLGYGLDYDELGRNLPDLYQLEEGRINH
;
A
#
# COMPACT_ATOMS: atom_id res chain seq x y z
N MET A 1 -11.55 -7.52 -19.83
CA MET A 1 -12.15 -6.58 -18.86
C MET A 1 -13.03 -5.60 -19.60
N SER A 2 -14.21 -5.26 -19.05
CA SER A 2 -15.10 -4.20 -19.54
C SER A 2 -14.98 -2.98 -18.62
N SER A 3 -15.30 -1.80 -19.13
CA SER A 3 -15.42 -0.58 -18.32
C SER A 3 -16.54 -0.72 -17.27
N ILE A 4 -16.40 -0.02 -16.17
CA ILE A 4 -17.36 -0.04 -15.04
C ILE A 4 -17.71 1.37 -14.62
N THR A 5 -18.87 1.54 -13.98
CA THR A 5 -19.28 2.80 -13.37
C THR A 5 -19.44 2.57 -11.86
N ILE A 6 -18.82 3.44 -11.06
CA ILE A 6 -18.99 3.47 -9.60
C ILE A 6 -19.37 4.89 -9.23
N HIS A 7 -20.52 5.04 -8.57
CA HIS A 7 -21.15 6.32 -8.29
C HIS A 7 -21.29 7.15 -9.57
N ASP A 8 -20.69 8.31 -9.61
CA ASP A 8 -20.72 9.27 -10.70
C ASP A 8 -19.53 9.16 -11.66
N LYS A 9 -18.61 8.19 -11.44
CA LYS A 9 -17.35 8.06 -12.19
C LYS A 9 -17.34 6.82 -13.07
N HIS A 10 -16.75 6.98 -14.24
CA HIS A 10 -16.52 5.91 -15.19
C HIS A 10 -15.05 5.48 -15.18
N PHE A 11 -14.82 4.17 -15.13
CA PHE A 11 -13.50 3.60 -15.03
C PHE A 11 -13.25 2.61 -16.17
N VAL A 12 -12.09 2.70 -16.78
CA VAL A 12 -11.66 1.79 -17.84
C VAL A 12 -10.61 0.82 -17.33
N PRO A 13 -10.51 -0.38 -17.90
CA PRO A 13 -9.49 -1.36 -17.52
C PRO A 13 -8.08 -0.79 -17.60
N TYR A 14 -7.24 -1.12 -16.59
CA TYR A 14 -5.86 -0.64 -16.54
C TYR A 14 -4.84 -1.77 -16.41
N LEU A 15 -4.92 -2.58 -15.36
CA LEU A 15 -4.07 -3.75 -15.16
C LEU A 15 -4.91 -4.96 -14.81
N THR A 16 -4.62 -6.07 -15.48
CA THR A 16 -5.27 -7.35 -15.22
C THR A 16 -4.78 -7.98 -13.91
N ASN A 17 -5.61 -8.81 -13.30
CA ASN A 17 -5.21 -9.64 -12.17
C ASN A 17 -3.96 -10.47 -12.48
N GLY A 18 -3.85 -11.03 -13.68
CA GLY A 18 -2.68 -11.81 -14.10
C GLY A 18 -1.38 -11.00 -14.09
N GLU A 19 -1.42 -9.74 -14.52
CA GLU A 19 -0.26 -8.84 -14.46
C GLU A 19 0.09 -8.49 -13.01
N LEU A 20 -0.91 -8.26 -12.16
CA LEU A 20 -0.72 -8.00 -10.73
C LEU A 20 -0.09 -9.20 -10.03
N GLN A 21 -0.63 -10.40 -10.23
CA GLN A 21 -0.12 -11.63 -9.63
C GLN A 21 1.35 -11.89 -10.01
N LYS A 22 1.71 -11.67 -11.27
CA LYS A 22 3.11 -11.77 -11.73
C LYS A 22 4.02 -10.76 -11.04
N ALA A 23 3.58 -9.52 -10.93
CA ALA A 23 4.35 -8.46 -10.27
C ALA A 23 4.54 -8.74 -8.77
N ILE A 24 3.47 -9.19 -8.10
CA ILE A 24 3.50 -9.55 -6.67
C ILE A 24 4.42 -10.74 -6.42
N LYS A 25 4.36 -11.77 -7.26
CA LYS A 25 5.25 -12.93 -7.15
C LYS A 25 6.71 -12.52 -7.24
N ASN A 26 7.07 -11.74 -8.26
CA ASN A 26 8.45 -11.26 -8.42
C ASN A 26 8.90 -10.40 -7.23
N LEU A 27 8.00 -9.59 -6.67
CA LEU A 27 8.28 -8.78 -5.49
C LEU A 27 8.54 -9.67 -4.26
N ALA A 28 7.70 -10.68 -4.04
CA ALA A 28 7.85 -11.61 -2.92
C ALA A 28 9.16 -12.40 -2.99
N GLU A 29 9.55 -12.85 -4.18
CA GLU A 29 10.83 -13.51 -4.41
C GLU A 29 12.01 -12.58 -4.11
N LYS A 30 11.96 -11.33 -4.55
CA LYS A 30 13.00 -10.32 -4.27
C LYS A 30 13.12 -10.05 -2.76
N VAL A 31 12.01 -9.86 -2.07
CA VAL A 31 12.00 -9.64 -0.61
C VAL A 31 12.53 -10.87 0.11
N TYR A 32 12.18 -12.06 -0.35
CA TYR A 32 12.69 -13.31 0.25
C TYR A 32 14.22 -13.42 0.16
N GLU A 33 14.82 -13.10 -0.97
CA GLU A 33 16.29 -13.15 -1.10
C GLU A 33 17.01 -12.24 -0.09
N ASP A 34 16.41 -11.09 0.22
CA ASP A 34 16.97 -10.15 1.20
C ASP A 34 16.77 -10.60 2.66
N TYR A 35 15.78 -11.49 2.92
CA TYR A 35 15.40 -11.92 4.28
C TYR A 35 15.40 -13.44 4.50
N LYS A 36 16.02 -14.22 3.61
CA LYS A 36 15.98 -15.70 3.67
C LYS A 36 16.50 -16.32 4.96
N ASP A 37 17.43 -15.63 5.62
CA ASP A 37 18.05 -16.03 6.88
C ASP A 37 17.44 -15.32 8.11
N GLU A 38 16.35 -14.58 7.93
CA GLU A 38 15.71 -13.78 8.95
C GLU A 38 14.19 -14.10 9.03
N VAL A 39 13.55 -13.65 10.09
CA VAL A 39 12.09 -13.75 10.24
C VAL A 39 11.51 -12.34 10.33
N PRO A 40 11.22 -11.69 9.19
CA PRO A 40 10.68 -10.34 9.19
C PRO A 40 9.23 -10.29 9.68
N VAL A 41 8.82 -9.10 10.14
CA VAL A 41 7.42 -8.81 10.46
C VAL A 41 6.86 -7.95 9.33
N PHE A 42 5.91 -8.51 8.58
CA PHE A 42 5.16 -7.76 7.59
C PHE A 42 4.00 -7.03 8.26
N ILE A 43 3.89 -5.74 8.03
CA ILE A 43 2.84 -4.91 8.62
C ILE A 43 2.02 -4.28 7.50
N GLY A 44 0.79 -4.75 7.34
CA GLY A 44 -0.14 -4.23 6.34
C GLY A 44 -0.85 -2.96 6.82
N VAL A 45 -0.86 -1.92 5.99
CA VAL A 45 -1.57 -0.66 6.26
C VAL A 45 -2.99 -0.76 5.69
N LEU A 46 -3.96 -0.95 6.57
CA LEU A 46 -5.37 -1.12 6.18
C LEU A 46 -6.02 0.22 5.81
N ASN A 47 -7.07 0.22 4.90
CA ASN A 47 -7.79 -0.96 4.40
C ASN A 47 -7.27 -1.47 3.04
N GLY A 48 -6.76 -0.64 2.17
CA GLY A 48 -6.50 -0.96 0.75
C GLY A 48 -5.53 -2.12 0.52
N VAL A 49 -4.59 -2.33 1.42
CA VAL A 49 -3.52 -3.34 1.29
C VAL A 49 -3.99 -4.80 1.31
N PHE A 50 -5.24 -5.09 1.76
CA PHE A 50 -5.65 -6.44 2.14
C PHE A 50 -5.51 -7.49 1.01
N MET A 51 -5.82 -7.14 -0.24
CA MET A 51 -5.67 -8.07 -1.38
C MET A 51 -4.20 -8.28 -1.73
N PHE A 52 -3.45 -7.20 -1.86
CA PHE A 52 -2.00 -7.26 -2.09
C PHE A 52 -1.28 -8.06 -1.01
N PHE A 53 -1.57 -7.76 0.26
CA PHE A 53 -0.98 -8.45 1.40
C PHE A 53 -1.26 -9.95 1.36
N SER A 54 -2.52 -10.34 1.15
CA SER A 54 -2.92 -11.74 1.07
C SER A 54 -2.19 -12.50 -0.03
N ASP A 55 -2.13 -11.94 -1.23
CA ASP A 55 -1.49 -12.59 -2.37
C ASP A 55 0.03 -12.61 -2.24
N PHE A 56 0.64 -11.55 -1.73
CA PHE A 56 2.07 -11.53 -1.42
C PHE A 56 2.47 -12.65 -0.45
N MET A 57 1.69 -12.86 0.63
CA MET A 57 1.96 -13.92 1.61
C MET A 57 1.92 -15.32 1.00
N LYS A 58 1.08 -15.56 -0.02
CA LYS A 58 1.02 -16.85 -0.73
C LYS A 58 2.29 -17.12 -1.56
N TYR A 59 2.99 -16.08 -1.98
CA TYR A 59 4.22 -16.19 -2.78
C TYR A 59 5.50 -16.10 -1.94
N TYR A 60 5.44 -15.58 -0.71
CA TYR A 60 6.60 -15.45 0.15
C TYR A 60 6.94 -16.81 0.79
N PRO A 61 8.09 -17.45 0.45
CA PRO A 61 8.37 -18.81 0.89
C PRO A 61 9.07 -18.91 2.25
N GLY A 62 9.48 -17.77 2.83
CA GLY A 62 10.24 -17.73 4.09
C GLY A 62 9.36 -17.72 5.33
N GLY A 63 9.99 -17.97 6.49
CA GLY A 63 9.37 -17.73 7.78
C GLY A 63 9.09 -16.25 7.96
N CYS A 64 7.90 -15.89 8.43
CA CYS A 64 7.55 -14.50 8.69
C CYS A 64 6.46 -14.38 9.76
N GLU A 65 6.33 -13.18 10.29
CA GLU A 65 5.20 -12.81 11.14
C GLU A 65 4.38 -11.72 10.46
N VAL A 66 3.11 -11.67 10.78
CA VAL A 66 2.18 -10.68 10.19
C VAL A 66 1.51 -9.83 11.25
N ALA A 67 1.28 -8.57 10.93
CA ALA A 67 0.49 -7.65 11.73
C ALA A 67 -0.23 -6.67 10.80
N PHE A 68 -1.21 -5.98 11.34
CA PHE A 68 -1.93 -4.94 10.62
C PHE A 68 -2.04 -3.69 11.49
N LEU A 69 -2.06 -2.54 10.84
CA LEU A 69 -2.40 -1.28 11.45
C LEU A 69 -3.40 -0.53 10.57
N GLN A 70 -4.24 0.26 11.19
CA GLN A 70 -5.17 1.13 10.47
C GLN A 70 -4.78 2.57 10.68
N VAL A 71 -4.57 3.30 9.59
CA VAL A 71 -4.29 4.72 9.57
C VAL A 71 -5.57 5.46 9.23
N ARG A 72 -5.98 6.40 10.08
CA ARG A 72 -7.11 7.30 9.79
C ARG A 72 -6.59 8.73 9.74
N SER A 73 -6.78 9.38 8.59
CA SER A 73 -6.60 10.81 8.50
C SER A 73 -7.78 11.52 9.18
N TYR A 74 -7.50 12.39 10.14
CA TYR A 74 -8.52 13.22 10.76
C TYR A 74 -8.46 14.60 10.10
N ASN A 75 -9.44 14.93 9.27
CA ASN A 75 -9.66 16.29 8.79
C ASN A 75 -10.36 17.09 9.90
N GLY A 76 -9.64 17.45 10.93
CA GLY A 76 -10.12 18.29 12.03
C GLY A 76 -9.84 19.76 11.78
N GLY A 77 -10.89 20.49 11.38
CA GLY A 77 -11.15 21.93 11.49
C GLY A 77 -10.01 22.94 11.37
N LEU A 78 -10.16 23.90 10.46
CA LEU A 78 -9.57 25.27 10.49
C LEU A 78 -8.20 25.43 11.17
N GLN A 79 -7.11 25.20 10.45
CA GLN A 79 -5.71 25.37 10.85
C GLN A 79 -5.04 24.15 11.50
N SER A 80 -4.74 23.10 10.73
CA SER A 80 -3.54 22.32 11.00
C SER A 80 -3.08 21.59 9.76
N THR A 81 -1.87 21.90 9.35
CA THR A 81 -1.08 21.22 8.31
C THR A 81 -0.52 19.90 8.84
N GLY A 82 -1.34 19.06 9.45
CA GLY A 82 -0.87 17.82 10.04
C GLY A 82 -1.92 16.72 9.97
N ILE A 83 -1.57 15.58 9.39
CA ILE A 83 -2.36 14.35 9.50
C ILE A 83 -2.21 13.88 10.93
N VAL A 84 -3.27 14.00 11.74
CA VAL A 84 -3.27 13.48 13.12
C VAL A 84 -3.68 12.01 13.04
N TYR A 85 -2.73 11.12 13.25
CA TYR A 85 -3.01 9.69 13.38
C TYR A 85 -3.61 9.40 14.74
N LYS A 86 -4.87 8.97 14.78
CA LYS A 86 -5.50 8.49 16.00
C LYS A 86 -5.20 7.01 16.17
N LYS A 87 -4.29 6.72 17.13
CA LYS A 87 -4.02 5.41 17.72
C LYS A 87 -3.79 4.26 16.73
N MET A 88 -2.53 4.04 16.40
CA MET A 88 -2.06 2.81 15.79
C MET A 88 -1.87 1.78 16.91
N ASP A 89 -2.82 0.88 17.09
CA ASP A 89 -2.66 -0.24 18.02
C ASP A 89 -1.94 -1.38 17.29
N LEU A 90 -0.62 -1.33 17.28
CA LEU A 90 0.15 -2.51 16.93
C LEU A 90 0.16 -3.44 18.16
N THR A 91 -0.53 -4.56 18.05
CA THR A 91 -0.63 -5.55 19.16
C THR A 91 0.63 -6.40 19.32
N LYS A 92 1.60 -6.25 18.42
CA LYS A 92 2.83 -7.03 18.37
C LYS A 92 4.03 -6.18 18.79
N ASP A 93 4.88 -6.74 19.66
CA ASP A 93 6.19 -6.17 19.92
C ASP A 93 7.10 -6.36 18.70
N VAL A 94 7.69 -5.27 18.24
CA VAL A 94 8.56 -5.23 17.06
C VAL A 94 9.93 -4.60 17.36
N GLU A 95 10.25 -4.37 18.63
CA GLU A 95 11.57 -3.88 19.04
C GLU A 95 12.67 -4.86 18.59
N GLY A 96 13.70 -4.31 17.97
CA GLY A 96 14.82 -5.11 17.46
C GLY A 96 14.49 -6.04 16.29
N ARG A 97 13.28 -5.98 15.71
CA ARG A 97 12.85 -6.84 14.60
C ARG A 97 13.03 -6.12 13.25
N HIS A 98 13.13 -6.91 12.20
CA HIS A 98 13.03 -6.40 10.83
C HIS A 98 11.57 -6.16 10.49
N ILE A 99 11.19 -4.93 10.13
CA ILE A 99 9.84 -4.55 9.73
C ILE A 99 9.80 -4.28 8.24
N ILE A 100 8.76 -4.78 7.58
CA ILE A 100 8.40 -4.43 6.21
C ILE A 100 6.97 -3.88 6.22
N LEU A 101 6.85 -2.55 6.06
CA LEU A 101 5.55 -1.90 5.89
C LEU A 101 5.03 -2.19 4.50
N MET A 102 3.80 -2.68 4.41
CA MET A 102 3.15 -2.99 3.14
C MET A 102 1.99 -2.04 2.87
N GLU A 103 2.01 -1.42 1.70
CA GLU A 103 1.02 -0.43 1.25
C GLU A 103 0.48 -0.83 -0.13
N ASP A 104 -0.78 -0.56 -0.40
CA ASP A 104 -1.40 -0.79 -1.70
C ASP A 104 -0.87 0.21 -2.75
N ILE A 105 -0.79 1.48 -2.40
CA ILE A 105 -0.27 2.53 -3.26
C ILE A 105 0.49 3.60 -2.48
N VAL A 106 1.68 3.92 -2.95
CA VAL A 106 2.43 5.09 -2.49
C VAL A 106 2.27 6.20 -3.53
N ASP A 107 1.53 7.24 -3.15
CA ASP A 107 1.31 8.45 -3.94
C ASP A 107 2.30 9.54 -3.49
N THR A 108 1.91 10.50 -2.68
CA THR A 108 2.80 11.54 -2.13
C THR A 108 3.79 11.02 -1.09
N GLY A 109 3.50 9.87 -0.47
CA GLY A 109 4.30 9.26 0.57
C GLY A 109 4.06 9.79 1.99
N ASN A 110 3.07 10.68 2.19
CA ASN A 110 2.82 11.27 3.52
C ASN A 110 2.46 10.22 4.58
N THR A 111 1.63 9.24 4.24
CA THR A 111 1.26 8.14 5.14
C THR A 111 2.50 7.37 5.59
N ILE A 112 3.33 6.96 4.65
CA ILE A 112 4.55 6.19 4.91
C ILE A 112 5.56 7.00 5.73
N GLU A 113 5.75 8.29 5.42
CA GLU A 113 6.63 9.17 6.19
C GLU A 113 6.27 9.18 7.68
N SER A 114 4.99 9.40 7.97
CA SER A 114 4.51 9.41 9.35
C SER A 114 4.62 8.05 10.05
N LEU A 115 4.43 6.96 9.30
CA LEU A 115 4.65 5.60 9.83
C LEU A 115 6.12 5.33 10.13
N ILE A 116 7.03 5.75 9.26
CA ILE A 116 8.47 5.63 9.49
C ILE A 116 8.87 6.37 10.76
N GLU A 117 8.41 7.61 10.92
CA GLU A 117 8.66 8.42 12.12
C GLU A 117 8.09 7.76 13.38
N TYR A 118 6.85 7.27 13.31
CA TYR A 118 6.20 6.57 14.41
C TYR A 118 7.04 5.36 14.85
N PHE A 119 7.37 4.45 13.95
CA PHE A 119 8.13 3.25 14.30
C PHE A 119 9.52 3.54 14.84
N LYS A 120 10.23 4.52 14.26
CA LYS A 120 11.55 4.94 14.75
C LYS A 120 11.50 5.49 16.18
N ASN A 121 10.46 6.26 16.49
CA ASN A 121 10.36 6.93 17.77
C ASN A 121 9.78 6.05 18.89
N THR A 122 8.92 5.06 18.54
CA THR A 122 8.17 4.29 19.55
C THR A 122 8.60 2.84 19.68
N HIS A 123 9.11 2.20 18.62
CA HIS A 123 9.33 0.76 18.59
C HIS A 123 10.79 0.32 18.34
N ARG A 124 11.66 1.21 17.88
CA ARG A 124 13.10 0.95 17.64
C ARG A 124 13.37 -0.37 16.90
N PRO A 125 12.81 -0.58 15.70
CA PRO A 125 13.05 -1.80 14.94
C PRO A 125 14.53 -1.93 14.54
N LYS A 126 15.01 -3.16 14.30
CA LYS A 126 16.34 -3.44 13.75
C LYS A 126 16.49 -2.85 12.34
N SER A 127 15.46 -2.97 11.53
CA SER A 127 15.32 -2.27 10.24
C SER A 127 13.86 -2.02 9.92
N LEU A 128 13.61 -0.99 9.10
CA LEU A 128 12.29 -0.69 8.57
C LEU A 128 12.41 -0.44 7.08
N LYS A 129 11.69 -1.23 6.30
CA LYS A 129 11.61 -1.19 4.85
C LYS A 129 10.16 -0.99 4.41
N VAL A 130 9.98 -0.48 3.19
CA VAL A 130 8.66 -0.22 2.61
C VAL A 130 8.48 -1.06 1.36
N ALA A 131 7.39 -1.82 1.29
CA ALA A 131 6.94 -2.55 0.12
C ALA A 131 5.59 -2.01 -0.36
N SER A 132 5.47 -1.69 -1.63
CA SER A 132 4.23 -1.17 -2.23
C SER A 132 3.86 -1.96 -3.48
N LEU A 133 2.55 -2.21 -3.65
CA LEU A 133 2.05 -2.74 -4.90
C LEU A 133 2.21 -1.71 -6.02
N LEU A 134 1.81 -0.46 -5.76
CA LEU A 134 1.87 0.63 -6.72
C LEU A 134 2.68 1.81 -6.18
N LEU A 135 3.46 2.43 -7.05
CA LEU A 135 4.16 3.70 -6.77
C LEU A 135 3.87 4.70 -7.88
N LYS A 136 3.59 5.95 -7.51
CA LYS A 136 3.49 7.08 -8.45
C LYS A 136 4.75 7.96 -8.37
N PRO A 137 5.80 7.69 -9.15
CA PRO A 137 7.08 8.39 -9.02
C PRO A 137 6.98 9.89 -9.37
N GLU A 138 6.00 10.29 -10.19
CA GLU A 138 5.80 11.69 -10.57
C GLU A 138 5.44 12.59 -9.38
N VAL A 139 4.71 12.06 -8.39
CA VAL A 139 4.24 12.82 -7.21
C VAL A 139 4.96 12.47 -5.92
N PHE A 140 5.63 11.33 -5.86
CA PHE A 140 6.45 10.93 -4.74
C PHE A 140 7.73 11.78 -4.68
N LYS A 141 7.83 12.69 -3.70
CA LYS A 141 8.95 13.65 -3.54
C LYS A 141 9.54 13.60 -2.13
N LYS A 142 9.62 12.41 -1.54
CA LYS A 142 10.16 12.21 -0.19
C LYS A 142 11.63 11.82 -0.20
N ASN A 143 12.31 12.07 0.93
CA ASN A 143 13.74 11.76 1.12
C ASN A 143 13.99 10.36 1.70
N PHE A 144 13.05 9.44 1.53
CA PHE A 144 13.22 8.02 1.89
C PHE A 144 12.85 7.13 0.71
N PRO A 145 13.44 5.95 0.57
CA PRO A 145 13.11 5.04 -0.51
C PRO A 145 11.80 4.28 -0.23
N VAL A 146 11.08 3.91 -1.30
CA VAL A 146 10.18 2.76 -1.30
C VAL A 146 11.02 1.57 -1.76
N ASP A 147 11.42 0.71 -0.81
CA ASP A 147 12.49 -0.30 -1.02
C ASP A 147 12.08 -1.37 -2.03
N TYR A 148 10.80 -1.72 -2.03
CA TYR A 148 10.24 -2.78 -2.84
C TYR A 148 8.96 -2.29 -3.53
N VAL A 149 8.99 -2.17 -4.85
CA VAL A 149 7.86 -1.71 -5.66
C VAL A 149 7.51 -2.81 -6.66
N ALA A 150 6.24 -3.25 -6.65
CA ALA A 150 5.78 -4.22 -7.63
C ALA A 150 5.55 -3.57 -9.00
N LYS A 151 4.97 -2.36 -9.04
CA LYS A 151 4.74 -1.64 -10.28
C LYS A 151 4.71 -0.12 -10.10
N GLU A 152 5.43 0.58 -10.96
CA GLU A 152 5.29 2.04 -11.09
C GLU A 152 4.14 2.38 -12.03
N ILE A 153 3.36 3.40 -11.70
CA ILE A 153 2.23 3.89 -12.49
C ILE A 153 2.27 5.41 -12.61
N PRO A 154 1.70 5.99 -13.69
CA PRO A 154 1.56 7.43 -13.81
C PRO A 154 0.61 8.01 -12.74
N ASN A 155 0.61 9.33 -12.60
CA ASN A 155 -0.29 10.00 -11.65
C ASN A 155 -1.74 9.99 -12.13
N LYS A 156 -2.39 8.82 -12.07
CA LYS A 156 -3.81 8.61 -12.39
C LYS A 156 -4.56 8.10 -11.18
N PHE A 157 -5.87 8.38 -11.13
CA PHE A 157 -6.72 7.77 -10.14
C PHE A 157 -7.01 6.33 -10.54
N VAL A 158 -6.72 5.38 -9.65
CA VAL A 158 -6.90 3.95 -9.88
C VAL A 158 -7.80 3.35 -8.81
N LEU A 159 -8.50 2.28 -9.16
CA LEU A 159 -9.54 1.61 -8.40
C LEU A 159 -9.44 0.10 -8.61
N GLY A 160 -9.84 -0.65 -7.62
CA GLY A 160 -9.82 -2.13 -7.66
C GLY A 160 -8.63 -2.72 -6.93
N TYR A 161 -8.62 -4.02 -6.77
CA TYR A 161 -7.58 -4.79 -6.10
C TYR A 161 -7.20 -4.21 -4.70
N GLY A 162 -8.22 -3.90 -3.90
CA GLY A 162 -8.08 -3.28 -2.58
C GLY A 162 -8.33 -1.78 -2.55
N LEU A 163 -8.06 -1.08 -3.64
CA LEU A 163 -8.29 0.36 -3.79
C LEU A 163 -9.76 0.69 -4.02
N ASP A 164 -10.23 1.82 -3.52
CA ASP A 164 -11.64 2.22 -3.58
C ASP A 164 -11.86 3.60 -4.19
N TYR A 165 -13.12 3.83 -4.53
CA TYR A 165 -13.71 5.13 -4.72
C TYR A 165 -14.96 5.22 -3.87
N ASP A 166 -14.92 6.07 -2.83
CA ASP A 166 -15.99 6.25 -1.85
C ASP A 166 -16.53 4.91 -1.30
N GLU A 167 -15.60 4.12 -0.71
CA GLU A 167 -15.77 2.78 -0.11
C GLU A 167 -16.13 1.64 -1.08
N LEU A 168 -16.36 1.89 -2.37
CA LEU A 168 -16.70 0.86 -3.35
C LEU A 168 -15.50 0.51 -4.27
N GLY A 169 -15.52 -0.70 -4.82
CA GLY A 169 -14.55 -1.17 -5.81
C GLY A 169 -13.39 -2.00 -5.26
N ARG A 170 -13.18 -2.06 -3.95
CA ARG A 170 -12.05 -2.80 -3.34
C ARG A 170 -12.03 -4.29 -3.70
N ASN A 171 -13.20 -4.89 -3.94
CA ASN A 171 -13.37 -6.30 -4.27
C ASN A 171 -13.11 -6.67 -5.74
N LEU A 172 -12.88 -5.70 -6.59
CA LEU A 172 -12.59 -5.96 -8.00
C LEU A 172 -11.22 -6.65 -8.13
N PRO A 173 -11.11 -7.73 -8.93
CA PRO A 173 -9.86 -8.48 -9.04
C PRO A 173 -8.80 -7.77 -9.89
N ASP A 174 -9.23 -6.87 -10.76
CA ASP A 174 -8.39 -6.10 -11.68
C ASP A 174 -8.27 -4.65 -11.19
N LEU A 175 -7.28 -3.91 -11.72
CA LEU A 175 -7.18 -2.47 -11.55
C LEU A 175 -7.82 -1.75 -12.74
N TYR A 176 -8.52 -0.68 -12.42
CA TYR A 176 -9.17 0.23 -13.34
C TYR A 176 -8.61 1.63 -13.13
N GLN A 177 -8.59 2.45 -14.17
CA GLN A 177 -8.26 3.86 -14.07
C GLN A 177 -9.47 4.72 -14.38
N LEU A 178 -9.55 5.91 -13.77
CA LEU A 178 -10.57 6.88 -14.09
C LEU A 178 -10.47 7.29 -15.58
N GLU A 179 -11.61 7.24 -16.29
CA GLU A 179 -11.66 7.72 -17.68
C GLU A 179 -11.60 9.25 -17.68
N GLU A 180 -10.58 9.80 -18.33
CA GLU A 180 -10.44 11.25 -18.49
C GLU A 180 -11.36 11.76 -19.60
N GLY A 181 -12.16 12.79 -19.33
CA GLY A 181 -12.90 13.51 -20.36
C GLY A 181 -14.38 13.18 -20.57
N ARG A 182 -14.99 12.27 -19.82
CA ARG A 182 -16.46 12.17 -19.74
C ARG A 182 -17.00 13.05 -18.62
N ILE A 183 -17.26 14.32 -18.94
CA ILE A 183 -18.20 15.14 -18.18
C ILE A 183 -19.58 14.66 -18.62
N ASN A 184 -20.29 13.93 -17.74
CA ASN A 184 -21.69 13.63 -17.98
C ASN A 184 -22.46 14.96 -17.97
N HIS A 185 -22.98 15.34 -19.13
CA HIS A 185 -23.92 16.44 -19.29
C HIS A 185 -25.32 15.99 -18.83
#